data_6f7a852f62e7f568da760ff6d016ce8c
#
_entry.id   6f7a852f62e7f568da760ff6d016ce8c
#
_cell.length_a   1.000
_cell.length_b   1.000
_cell.length_c   1.000
_cell.angle_alpha   90.00
_cell.angle_beta   90.00
_cell.angle_gamma   90.00
#
_symmetry.space_group_name_H-M   'P 1'
#
loop_
_entity.id
_entity.type
_entity.pdbx_description
1 polymer ?
#
loop_
_entity_poly.entity_id
_entity_poly.type
_entity_poly.pdbx_seq_one_letter_code
_entity_poly.pdbx_strand_id
1 'polypeptide(L)'
;MNIPEALPHEIRGVMLPVTGGRVLVPNTTMAEVITYAHPTVIEDAPPWLLGRITWRGWGLPVVAFSALAGIAEDESVDNSRVAILKALSGHARLPYFGVLTQGFPRLTLVSEAMLVADPDAAELPTGVREQVLVHNEPAWIPDLATLEDLVVQALTQVAA
;
A
#
# COMPACT_ATOMS: atom_id res chain seq x y z
N MET A 1 -6.28 23.00 -32.81
CA MET A 1 -6.91 21.99 -32.38
C MET A 1 -6.54 21.56 -31.08
N ASN A 2 -7.32 21.35 -30.27
CA ASN A 2 -7.09 20.99 -29.11
C ASN A 2 -7.39 19.84 -28.71
N ILE A 3 -6.70 19.31 -28.17
CA ILE A 3 -6.85 18.13 -27.94
C ILE A 3 -6.85 17.87 -26.72
N PRO A 4 -6.75 17.12 -26.45
CA PRO A 4 -6.75 16.29 -25.53
C PRO A 4 -6.45 16.81 -24.24
N GLU A 5 -5.89 17.83 -24.11
CA GLU A 5 -5.69 18.28 -22.83
C GLU A 5 -7.00 18.57 -22.19
N ALA A 6 -8.01 18.60 -22.95
CA ALA A 6 -9.33 18.77 -22.40
C ALA A 6 -9.89 17.47 -21.85
N LEU A 7 -9.27 16.35 -22.19
CA LEU A 7 -9.73 15.07 -21.67
C LEU A 7 -9.16 14.85 -20.29
N PRO A 8 -9.97 14.33 -19.39
CA PRO A 8 -9.44 13.98 -18.08
C PRO A 8 -8.36 12.93 -18.24
N HIS A 9 -7.29 13.10 -17.52
CA HIS A 9 -6.24 12.10 -17.51
C HIS A 9 -6.71 10.98 -16.63
N GLU A 10 -7.14 9.89 -17.23
CA GLU A 10 -7.55 8.75 -16.49
C GLU A 10 -6.34 7.90 -16.15
N ILE A 11 -6.23 7.55 -14.90
CA ILE A 11 -5.15 6.71 -14.41
C ILE A 11 -5.79 5.42 -13.92
N ARG A 12 -5.16 4.31 -14.26
CA ARG A 12 -5.59 3.05 -13.72
C ARG A 12 -5.06 2.93 -12.32
N GLY A 13 -5.98 2.83 -11.37
CA GLY A 13 -5.64 2.65 -9.97
C GLY A 13 -6.05 1.29 -9.49
N VAL A 14 -5.52 0.89 -8.36
CA VAL A 14 -5.89 -0.36 -7.70
C VAL A 14 -6.32 -0.03 -6.29
N MET A 15 -7.52 -0.47 -5.94
CA MET A 15 -8.04 -0.35 -4.58
C MET A 15 -7.68 -1.59 -3.83
N LEU A 16 -6.87 -1.43 -2.80
CA LEU A 16 -6.44 -2.53 -1.93
C LEU A 16 -7.30 -2.50 -0.66
N PRO A 17 -8.15 -3.50 -0.44
CA PRO A 17 -8.91 -3.52 0.81
C PRO A 17 -7.99 -3.84 1.98
N VAL A 18 -8.06 -3.03 3.01
CA VAL A 18 -7.31 -3.25 4.25
C VAL A 18 -8.28 -3.12 5.41
N THR A 19 -7.85 -3.52 6.60
CA THR A 19 -8.72 -3.39 7.77
C THR A 19 -9.01 -1.91 8.00
N GLY A 20 -10.29 -1.58 8.04
CA GLY A 20 -10.74 -0.21 8.28
C GLY A 20 -10.96 0.62 7.03
N GLY A 21 -10.60 0.12 5.85
CA GLY A 21 -10.83 0.91 4.63
C GLY A 21 -10.13 0.38 3.40
N ARG A 22 -9.71 1.28 2.55
CA ARG A 22 -9.08 0.95 1.27
C ARG A 22 -7.92 1.86 1.01
N VAL A 23 -6.91 1.31 0.34
CA VAL A 23 -5.73 2.06 -0.08
C VAL A 23 -5.73 2.11 -1.60
N LEU A 24 -5.55 3.29 -2.15
CA LEU A 24 -5.50 3.49 -3.60
C LEU A 24 -4.06 3.68 -4.05
N VAL A 25 -3.59 2.81 -4.93
CA VAL A 25 -2.24 2.92 -5.52
C VAL A 25 -2.33 2.89 -7.04
N PRO A 26 -1.35 3.46 -7.74
CA PRO A 26 -1.33 3.36 -9.20
C PRO A 26 -1.13 1.91 -9.65
N ASN A 27 -1.81 1.50 -10.70
CA ASN A 27 -1.65 0.15 -11.22
C ASN A 27 -0.20 -0.14 -11.65
N THR A 28 0.52 0.87 -12.09
CA THR A 28 1.92 0.71 -12.50
C THR A 28 2.83 0.34 -11.33
N THR A 29 2.39 0.56 -10.10
CA THR A 29 3.15 0.19 -8.90
C THR A 29 2.94 -1.28 -8.55
N MET A 30 1.88 -1.89 -9.04
CA MET A 30 1.56 -3.28 -8.74
C MET A 30 2.43 -4.23 -9.55
N ALA A 31 3.04 -5.20 -8.88
CA ALA A 31 3.77 -6.26 -9.56
C ALA A 31 2.93 -7.54 -9.65
N GLU A 32 2.33 -7.93 -8.54
CA GLU A 32 1.54 -9.16 -8.51
C GLU A 32 0.69 -9.22 -7.24
N VAL A 33 -0.35 -10.02 -7.26
CA VAL A 33 -1.14 -10.32 -6.04
C VAL A 33 -1.02 -11.81 -5.81
N ILE A 34 -0.60 -12.19 -4.62
CA ILE A 34 -0.41 -13.60 -4.27
C ILE A 34 -1.24 -13.96 -3.06
N THR A 35 -1.47 -15.25 -2.90
CA THR A 35 -2.15 -15.77 -1.72
C THR A 35 -1.25 -15.54 -0.51
N TYR A 36 -1.85 -15.21 0.61
CA TYR A 36 -1.09 -15.03 1.84
C TYR A 36 -0.44 -16.34 2.27
N ALA A 37 0.82 -16.28 2.57
CA ALA A 37 1.54 -17.38 3.19
C ALA A 37 2.26 -16.79 4.39
N HIS A 38 2.41 -17.58 5.46
CA HIS A 38 3.00 -17.04 6.67
C HIS A 38 4.42 -16.52 6.42
N PRO A 39 4.66 -15.23 6.64
CA PRO A 39 6.00 -14.69 6.48
C PRO A 39 6.92 -15.25 7.55
N THR A 40 8.21 -15.30 7.23
CA THR A 40 9.21 -15.60 8.23
C THR A 40 9.35 -14.38 9.13
N VAL A 41 9.07 -14.57 10.40
CA VAL A 41 9.08 -13.47 11.37
C VAL A 41 10.47 -12.85 11.47
N ILE A 42 10.51 -11.52 11.51
CA ILE A 42 11.75 -10.79 11.74
C ILE A 42 11.79 -10.44 13.22
N GLU A 43 12.82 -10.92 13.90
CA GLU A 43 12.94 -10.71 15.34
C GLU A 43 13.04 -9.23 15.67
N ASP A 44 12.32 -8.81 16.70
CA ASP A 44 12.29 -7.43 17.17
C ASP A 44 11.71 -6.42 16.15
N ALA A 45 11.00 -6.90 15.16
CA ALA A 45 10.36 -6.01 14.20
C ALA A 45 9.11 -5.36 14.80
N PRO A 46 8.74 -4.16 14.34
CA PRO A 46 7.48 -3.54 14.79
C PRO A 46 6.27 -4.39 14.36
N PRO A 47 5.15 -4.28 15.08
CA PRO A 47 3.98 -5.12 14.79
C PRO A 47 3.44 -5.05 13.37
N TRP A 48 3.63 -3.91 12.70
CA TRP A 48 3.15 -3.74 11.33
C TRP A 48 4.04 -4.42 10.28
N LEU A 49 5.24 -4.84 10.66
CA LEU A 49 6.15 -5.56 9.76
C LEU A 49 5.98 -7.05 10.06
N LEU A 50 5.18 -7.74 9.24
CA LEU A 50 4.78 -9.11 9.50
C LEU A 50 5.90 -10.13 9.33
N GLY A 51 6.88 -9.81 8.50
CA GLY A 51 7.99 -10.72 8.25
C GLY A 51 8.43 -10.64 6.79
N ARG A 52 9.17 -11.66 6.34
CA ARG A 52 9.63 -11.75 4.96
C ARG A 52 9.04 -12.95 4.26
N ILE A 53 8.75 -12.77 2.98
CA ILE A 53 8.35 -13.86 2.10
C ILE A 53 9.32 -13.94 0.94
N THR A 54 9.39 -15.10 0.30
CA THR A 54 10.18 -15.25 -0.92
C THR A 54 9.27 -15.13 -2.12
N TRP A 55 9.62 -14.26 -3.04
CA TRP A 55 8.87 -14.05 -4.26
C TRP A 55 9.87 -13.82 -5.40
N ARG A 56 9.82 -14.68 -6.41
CA ARG A 56 10.71 -14.63 -7.57
C ARG A 56 12.18 -14.48 -7.20
N GLY A 57 12.61 -15.21 -6.17
CA GLY A 57 13.98 -15.15 -5.70
C GLY A 57 14.30 -13.97 -4.78
N TRP A 58 13.35 -13.06 -4.56
CA TRP A 58 13.57 -11.94 -3.66
C TRP A 58 12.99 -12.26 -2.29
N GLY A 59 13.73 -11.92 -1.25
CA GLY A 59 13.18 -11.92 0.10
C GLY A 59 12.61 -10.55 0.37
N LEU A 60 11.30 -10.43 0.43
CA LEU A 60 10.71 -9.11 0.60
C LEU A 60 9.86 -9.01 1.86
N PRO A 61 9.84 -7.81 2.47
CA PRO A 61 9.07 -7.60 3.68
C PRO A 61 7.58 -7.47 3.35
N VAL A 62 6.74 -7.90 4.29
CA VAL A 62 5.29 -7.77 4.19
C VAL A 62 4.80 -6.82 5.27
N VAL A 63 4.03 -5.83 4.87
CA VAL A 63 3.55 -4.76 5.73
C VAL A 63 2.04 -4.87 5.95
N ALA A 64 1.62 -4.72 7.20
CA ALA A 64 0.21 -4.54 7.54
C ALA A 64 -0.06 -3.04 7.59
N PHE A 65 -0.62 -2.49 6.52
CA PHE A 65 -0.80 -1.05 6.37
C PHE A 65 -1.62 -0.43 7.50
N SER A 66 -2.72 -1.06 7.88
CA SER A 66 -3.60 -0.51 8.92
C SER A 66 -2.92 -0.43 10.28
N ALA A 67 -2.04 -1.39 10.57
CA ALA A 67 -1.27 -1.36 11.81
C ALA A 67 -0.20 -0.26 11.75
N LEU A 68 0.48 -0.14 10.60
CA LEU A 68 1.50 0.89 10.41
C LEU A 68 0.89 2.29 10.54
N ALA A 69 -0.25 2.49 9.94
CA ALA A 69 -0.92 3.79 9.93
C ALA A 69 -1.64 4.11 11.25
N GLY A 70 -1.73 3.14 12.15
CA GLY A 70 -2.43 3.33 13.42
C GLY A 70 -3.95 3.31 13.28
N ILE A 71 -4.45 2.74 12.19
CA ILE A 71 -5.89 2.64 11.93
C ILE A 71 -6.49 1.46 12.68
N ALA A 72 -5.73 0.38 12.80
CA ALA A 72 -6.14 -0.81 13.53
C ALA A 72 -4.91 -1.39 14.21
N GLU A 73 -5.12 -2.11 15.31
CA GLU A 73 -4.00 -2.71 16.04
C GLU A 73 -3.36 -3.83 15.23
N ASP A 74 -4.19 -4.63 14.57
CA ASP A 74 -3.70 -5.70 13.73
C ASP A 74 -4.69 -5.95 12.60
N GLU A 75 -4.29 -6.76 11.64
CA GLU A 75 -5.14 -7.14 10.53
C GLU A 75 -5.32 -8.65 10.52
N SER A 76 -6.52 -9.11 10.16
CA SER A 76 -6.77 -10.53 9.99
C SER A 76 -5.96 -11.05 8.81
N VAL A 77 -5.40 -12.25 8.96
CA VAL A 77 -4.67 -12.90 7.87
C VAL A 77 -5.52 -13.99 7.20
N ASP A 78 -6.72 -14.24 7.74
CA ASP A 78 -7.61 -15.25 7.15
C ASP A 78 -8.14 -14.76 5.82
N ASN A 79 -8.00 -15.58 4.80
CA ASN A 79 -8.44 -15.26 3.43
C ASN A 79 -7.80 -13.99 2.86
N SER A 80 -6.66 -13.61 3.41
CA SER A 80 -5.96 -12.42 2.94
C SER A 80 -5.07 -12.73 1.76
N ARG A 81 -4.60 -11.67 1.11
CA ARG A 81 -3.68 -11.73 -0.02
C ARG A 81 -2.53 -10.78 0.26
N VAL A 82 -1.47 -10.91 -0.52
CA VAL A 82 -0.36 -9.97 -0.44
C VAL A 82 -0.25 -9.30 -1.80
N ALA A 83 -0.34 -7.99 -1.81
CA ALA A 83 -0.10 -7.20 -3.01
C ALA A 83 1.39 -6.87 -3.05
N ILE A 84 2.08 -7.32 -4.08
CA ILE A 84 3.50 -7.04 -4.25
C ILE A 84 3.62 -5.72 -4.99
N LEU A 85 4.26 -4.76 -4.37
CA LEU A 85 4.44 -3.43 -4.93
C LEU A 85 5.90 -3.18 -5.29
N LYS A 86 6.12 -2.43 -6.35
CA LYS A 86 7.45 -1.99 -6.74
C LYS A 86 7.86 -0.85 -5.84
N ALA A 87 9.07 -0.90 -5.32
CA ALA A 87 9.59 0.21 -4.55
C ALA A 87 10.08 1.29 -5.50
N LEU A 88 9.72 2.53 -5.23
CA LEU A 88 9.98 3.64 -6.13
C LEU A 88 11.18 4.51 -5.73
N SER A 89 11.62 4.38 -4.48
CA SER A 89 12.67 5.25 -3.97
C SER A 89 14.09 4.81 -4.29
N GLY A 90 14.24 3.70 -4.99
CA GLY A 90 15.56 3.27 -5.45
C GLY A 90 16.49 2.65 -4.41
N HIS A 91 15.93 2.24 -3.26
CA HIS A 91 16.73 1.52 -2.28
C HIS A 91 17.14 0.17 -2.84
N ALA A 92 18.43 -0.06 -2.99
CA ALA A 92 18.93 -1.30 -3.60
C ALA A 92 18.50 -2.56 -2.84
N ARG A 93 18.26 -2.44 -1.55
CA ARG A 93 17.87 -3.58 -0.72
C ARG A 93 16.37 -3.79 -0.64
N LEU A 94 15.59 -2.89 -1.22
CA LEU A 94 14.15 -2.96 -1.17
C LEU A 94 13.56 -2.67 -2.54
N PRO A 95 13.75 -3.57 -3.53
CA PRO A 95 13.16 -3.36 -4.85
C PRO A 95 11.64 -3.61 -4.87
N TYR A 96 11.15 -4.41 -3.94
CA TYR A 96 9.74 -4.75 -3.82
C TYR A 96 9.36 -4.90 -2.35
N PHE A 97 8.10 -4.68 -2.04
CA PHE A 97 7.57 -5.00 -0.72
C PHE A 97 6.11 -5.43 -0.85
N GLY A 98 5.63 -6.17 0.12
CA GLY A 98 4.26 -6.67 0.10
C GLY A 98 3.38 -5.89 1.06
N VAL A 99 2.12 -5.72 0.69
CA VAL A 99 1.11 -5.14 1.56
C VAL A 99 0.00 -6.15 1.73
N LEU A 100 -0.33 -6.45 2.98
CA LEU A 100 -1.41 -7.38 3.28
C LEU A 100 -2.74 -6.76 2.87
N THR A 101 -3.54 -7.50 2.12
CA THR A 101 -4.87 -7.05 1.71
C THR A 101 -5.94 -8.02 2.22
N GLN A 102 -7.13 -7.48 2.50
CA GLN A 102 -8.23 -8.26 3.06
C GLN A 102 -9.13 -8.84 1.97
N GLY A 103 -8.57 -9.20 0.86
CA GLY A 103 -9.29 -9.77 -0.27
C GLY A 103 -8.63 -9.35 -1.56
N PHE A 104 -9.34 -9.51 -2.68
CA PHE A 104 -8.77 -9.18 -3.96
C PHE A 104 -8.75 -7.69 -4.20
N PRO A 105 -7.62 -7.15 -4.66
CA PRO A 105 -7.56 -5.78 -5.13
C PRO A 105 -8.50 -5.58 -6.31
N ARG A 106 -9.01 -4.38 -6.47
CA ARG A 106 -9.95 -4.04 -7.53
C ARG A 106 -9.39 -2.92 -8.39
N LEU A 107 -9.41 -3.13 -9.70
CA LEU A 107 -8.99 -2.07 -10.62
C LEU A 107 -10.06 -1.00 -10.69
N THR A 108 -9.64 0.23 -10.77
CA THR A 108 -10.53 1.35 -10.93
C THR A 108 -9.90 2.39 -11.85
N LEU A 109 -10.72 3.09 -12.63
CA LEU A 109 -10.24 4.20 -13.43
C LEU A 109 -10.50 5.47 -12.64
N VAL A 110 -9.46 6.27 -12.50
CA VAL A 110 -9.54 7.48 -11.70
C VAL A 110 -8.99 8.66 -12.48
N SER A 111 -9.73 9.75 -12.51
CA SER A 111 -9.24 11.00 -13.07
C SER A 111 -9.08 12.00 -11.93
N GLU A 112 -8.30 13.05 -12.17
CA GLU A 112 -8.14 14.09 -11.16
C GLU A 112 -9.48 14.69 -10.75
N ALA A 113 -10.39 14.80 -11.70
CA ALA A 113 -11.72 15.35 -11.41
C ALA A 113 -12.54 14.46 -10.49
N MET A 114 -12.21 13.18 -10.43
CA MET A 114 -12.92 12.22 -9.58
C MET A 114 -12.29 12.09 -8.20
N LEU A 115 -11.07 12.56 -8.03
CA LEU A 115 -10.40 12.51 -6.75
C LEU A 115 -10.70 13.77 -5.99
N VAL A 116 -11.61 13.67 -5.07
CA VAL A 116 -12.02 14.81 -4.27
C VAL A 116 -11.52 14.57 -2.86
N ALA A 117 -10.89 15.59 -2.29
CA ALA A 117 -10.43 15.48 -0.91
C ALA A 117 -11.63 15.16 -0.03
N ASP A 118 -11.47 14.24 0.92
CA ASP A 118 -12.54 13.86 1.81
C ASP A 118 -12.75 14.99 2.82
N PRO A 119 -13.91 15.63 2.82
CA PRO A 119 -14.15 16.74 3.74
C PRO A 119 -14.25 16.30 5.21
N ASP A 120 -14.46 15.00 5.43
CA ASP A 120 -14.53 14.47 6.78
C ASP A 120 -13.18 13.98 7.28
N ALA A 121 -12.14 14.10 6.48
CA ALA A 121 -10.82 13.69 6.89
C ALA A 121 -10.29 14.63 7.97
N ALA A 122 -9.88 14.03 9.08
CA ALA A 122 -9.29 14.78 10.18
C ALA A 122 -7.76 14.78 9.97
N GLU A 123 -7.01 14.27 10.91
CA GLU A 123 -5.59 14.12 10.74
C GLU A 123 -5.29 12.93 9.87
N LEU A 124 -4.32 13.05 9.00
CA LEU A 124 -3.92 11.94 8.17
C LEU A 124 -3.13 10.92 9.00
N PRO A 125 -3.44 9.63 8.86
CA PRO A 125 -2.66 8.59 9.53
C PRO A 125 -1.22 8.56 9.03
N THR A 126 -0.34 7.93 9.79
CA THR A 126 1.05 7.75 9.39
C THR A 126 1.11 6.99 8.07
N GLY A 127 1.92 7.46 7.15
CA GLY A 127 2.07 6.80 5.85
C GLY A 127 0.99 7.12 4.85
N VAL A 128 0.02 7.95 5.20
CA VAL A 128 -1.04 8.38 4.31
C VAL A 128 -0.75 9.79 3.83
N ARG A 129 -0.71 9.96 2.53
CA ARG A 129 -0.46 11.25 1.92
C ARG A 129 -1.75 12.07 1.82
N GLU A 130 -2.85 11.40 1.53
CA GLU A 130 -4.10 12.07 1.30
C GLU A 130 -5.27 11.12 1.51
N GLN A 131 -6.38 11.64 1.98
CA GLN A 131 -7.62 10.88 2.07
C GLN A 131 -8.59 11.47 1.07
N VAL A 132 -9.11 10.63 0.19
CA VAL A 132 -9.95 11.07 -0.93
C VAL A 132 -11.23 10.28 -1.02
N LEU A 133 -12.16 10.78 -1.82
CA LEU A 133 -13.35 10.02 -2.18
C LEU A 133 -13.17 9.59 -3.63
N VAL A 134 -13.28 8.30 -3.89
CA VAL A 134 -13.22 7.73 -5.22
C VAL A 134 -14.59 7.15 -5.51
N HIS A 135 -15.34 7.73 -6.41
CA HIS A 135 -16.73 7.33 -6.69
C HIS A 135 -17.54 7.28 -5.38
N ASN A 136 -17.34 8.31 -4.54
CA ASN A 136 -17.97 8.44 -3.23
C ASN A 136 -17.53 7.42 -2.18
N GLU A 137 -16.51 6.63 -2.46
CA GLU A 137 -15.94 5.71 -1.47
C GLU A 137 -14.68 6.29 -0.89
N PRO A 138 -14.55 6.39 0.44
CA PRO A 138 -13.31 6.88 1.04
C PRO A 138 -12.14 5.95 0.74
N ALA A 139 -10.99 6.53 0.47
CA ALA A 139 -9.76 5.78 0.24
C ALA A 139 -8.56 6.60 0.71
N TRP A 140 -7.51 5.90 1.12
CA TRP A 140 -6.26 6.54 1.50
C TRP A 140 -5.27 6.41 0.35
N ILE A 141 -4.64 7.52 -0.01
CA ILE A 141 -3.52 7.49 -0.94
C ILE A 141 -2.27 7.42 -0.08
N PRO A 142 -1.50 6.33 -0.16
CA PRO A 142 -0.33 6.19 0.70
C PRO A 142 0.82 7.05 0.20
N ASP A 143 1.65 7.47 1.12
CA ASP A 143 2.92 8.09 0.78
C ASP A 143 3.93 6.94 0.64
N LEU A 144 4.08 6.45 -0.58
CA LEU A 144 4.91 5.28 -0.84
C LEU A 144 6.37 5.49 -0.44
N ALA A 145 6.90 6.68 -0.65
CA ALA A 145 8.27 6.97 -0.24
C ALA A 145 8.42 6.87 1.28
N THR A 146 7.46 7.38 2.02
CA THR A 146 7.46 7.28 3.48
C THR A 146 7.34 5.84 3.94
N LEU A 147 6.47 5.05 3.30
CA LEU A 147 6.33 3.64 3.63
C LEU A 147 7.63 2.89 3.41
N GLU A 148 8.28 3.14 2.28
CA GLU A 148 9.55 2.49 1.97
C GLU A 148 10.62 2.87 2.98
N ASP A 149 10.69 4.13 3.36
CA ASP A 149 11.66 4.59 4.37
C ASP A 149 11.40 3.94 5.72
N LEU A 150 10.15 3.83 6.13
CA LEU A 150 9.80 3.18 7.40
C LEU A 150 10.20 1.72 7.40
N VAL A 151 9.99 1.03 6.28
CA VAL A 151 10.37 -0.38 6.14
C VAL A 151 11.89 -0.52 6.21
N VAL A 152 12.61 0.32 5.47
CA VAL A 152 14.08 0.27 5.46
C VAL A 152 14.63 0.56 6.85
N GLN A 153 14.08 1.55 7.54
CA GLN A 153 14.50 1.87 8.90
C GLN A 153 14.27 0.69 9.85
N ALA A 154 13.10 0.07 9.76
CA ALA A 154 12.79 -1.08 10.60
C ALA A 154 13.74 -2.25 10.34
N LEU A 155 14.03 -2.53 9.07
CA LEU A 155 14.94 -3.60 8.71
C LEU A 155 16.37 -3.30 9.15
N THR A 156 16.78 -2.04 9.07
CA THR A 156 18.12 -1.63 9.48
C THR A 156 18.29 -1.73 10.99
N GLN A 157 17.29 -1.33 11.76
CA GLN A 157 17.33 -1.43 13.20
C GLN A 157 17.42 -2.88 13.68
N VAL A 158 16.69 -3.76 13.00
CA VAL A 158 16.70 -5.17 13.36
C VAL A 158 18.03 -5.82 13.01
N ALA A 159 18.66 -5.37 11.94
CA ALA A 159 19.92 -5.93 11.48
C ALA A 159 21.14 -5.47 12.30
N ALA A 160 20.96 -4.49 13.16
CA ALA A 160 22.08 -3.93 13.92
C ALA A 160 22.47 -4.80 15.11
#